data_27bb7ad762b6a60a765cd2781c40a4ab
#
_entry.id   27bb7ad762b6a60a765cd2781c40a4ab
#
_cell.length_a   1.000
_cell.length_b   1.000
_cell.length_c   1.000
_cell.angle_alpha   90.00
_cell.angle_beta   90.00
_cell.angle_gamma   90.00
#
_symmetry.space_group_name_H-M   'P 1'
#
loop_
_entity.id
_entity.type
_entity.pdbx_description
1 polymer ?
#
loop_
_entity_poly.entity_id
_entity_poly.type
_entity_poly.pdbx_seq_one_letter_code
_entity_poly.pdbx_strand_id
1 'polypeptide(L)'
;EVVRNSKLTFQLGHQNRQIETNKRGKEIIGKGLLGPITLIETSTNRNDPNGAWVYPIHADANPRTIDWKQFEGEPARVREYMDYMTSNNLAKYVGPDARDKFSLERFFRWRCWWDYSTGLSGDLLTHEFDAINQMMNLGIPDSATSSGRVYFFKDGRTVPDVLQTTFEYKEKNLALRYSATLANQFN
;
A
#
# COMPACT_ATOMS: atom_id res chain seq x y z
N GLU A 1 3.75 19.39 9.63
CA GLU A 1 4.23 20.73 10.03
C GLU A 1 4.28 21.69 8.84
N VAL A 2 4.93 21.34 7.73
CA VAL A 2 5.01 22.16 6.50
C VAL A 2 3.64 22.58 6.00
N VAL A 3 2.71 21.63 5.83
CA VAL A 3 1.34 21.91 5.36
C VAL A 3 0.57 22.78 6.35
N ARG A 4 0.72 22.52 7.66
CA ARG A 4 0.04 23.30 8.72
C ARG A 4 0.47 24.77 8.72
N ASN A 5 1.73 25.05 8.40
CA ASN A 5 2.29 26.38 8.33
C ASN A 5 2.15 27.05 6.96
N SER A 6 1.62 26.34 5.97
CA SER A 6 1.33 26.86 4.64
C SER A 6 -0.14 27.26 4.51
N LYS A 7 -0.47 28.03 3.47
CA LYS A 7 -1.87 28.31 3.08
C LYS A 7 -2.44 27.26 2.11
N LEU A 8 -1.75 26.13 1.96
CA LEU A 8 -2.12 25.08 1.02
C LEU A 8 -3.15 24.15 1.64
N THR A 9 -4.07 23.66 0.82
CA THR A 9 -4.98 22.59 1.19
C THR A 9 -4.33 21.26 0.87
N PHE A 10 -4.24 20.39 1.87
CA PHE A 10 -3.76 19.01 1.71
C PHE A 10 -4.92 18.05 1.95
N GLN A 11 -5.16 17.16 1.01
CA GLN A 11 -6.16 16.10 1.11
C GLN A 11 -5.54 14.74 0.84
N LEU A 12 -5.65 13.82 1.79
CA LEU A 12 -5.25 12.42 1.60
C LEU A 12 -6.40 11.65 0.96
N GLY A 13 -6.09 10.83 -0.06
CA GLY A 13 -7.06 10.11 -0.88
C GLY A 13 -7.66 8.85 -0.22
N HIS A 14 -8.19 8.96 1.00
CA HIS A 14 -8.95 7.89 1.65
C HIS A 14 -10.44 7.98 1.31
N GLN A 15 -10.77 7.69 0.06
CA GLN A 15 -12.11 7.87 -0.52
C GLN A 15 -13.19 7.00 0.15
N ASN A 16 -12.83 5.84 0.70
CA ASN A 16 -13.76 4.93 1.36
C ASN A 16 -14.48 5.55 2.57
N ARG A 17 -13.91 6.59 3.16
CA ARG A 17 -14.55 7.34 4.26
C ARG A 17 -15.85 8.03 3.86
N GLN A 18 -16.04 8.30 2.56
CA GLN A 18 -17.24 8.99 2.05
C GLN A 18 -18.31 8.02 1.55
N ILE A 19 -18.02 6.73 1.48
CA ILE A 19 -18.97 5.71 1.01
C ILE A 19 -20.11 5.57 2.02
N GLU A 20 -21.35 5.67 1.54
CA GLU A 20 -22.54 5.67 2.40
C GLU A 20 -22.72 4.34 3.15
N THR A 21 -22.38 3.22 2.51
CA THR A 21 -22.41 1.91 3.15
C THR A 21 -21.47 1.81 4.36
N ASN A 22 -20.29 2.44 4.29
CA ASN A 22 -19.36 2.46 5.42
C ASN A 22 -19.86 3.34 6.56
N LYS A 23 -20.49 4.47 6.25
CA LYS A 23 -21.15 5.33 7.26
C LYS A 23 -22.28 4.56 7.95
N ARG A 24 -23.09 3.86 7.18
CA ARG A 24 -24.19 3.04 7.70
C ARG A 24 -23.67 1.87 8.53
N GLY A 25 -22.60 1.20 8.08
CA GLY A 25 -21.92 0.15 8.84
C GLY A 25 -21.47 0.65 10.22
N LYS A 26 -20.86 1.84 10.27
CA LYS A 26 -20.46 2.49 11.53
C LYS A 26 -21.62 2.69 12.48
N GLU A 27 -22.77 3.16 11.98
CA GLU A 27 -23.98 3.34 12.80
C GLU A 27 -24.50 2.02 13.38
N ILE A 28 -24.56 0.96 12.57
CA ILE A 28 -25.04 -0.35 13.00
C ILE A 28 -24.13 -0.95 14.08
N ILE A 29 -22.80 -0.88 13.87
CA ILE A 29 -21.80 -1.33 14.82
C ILE A 29 -21.92 -0.52 16.11
N GLY A 30 -22.04 0.79 16.03
CA GLY A 30 -22.19 1.69 17.18
C GLY A 30 -23.44 1.44 18.02
N LYS A 31 -24.48 0.85 17.44
CA LYS A 31 -25.70 0.41 18.18
C LYS A 31 -25.53 -0.93 18.92
N GLY A 32 -24.38 -1.59 18.78
CA GLY A 32 -24.10 -2.88 19.41
C GLY A 32 -24.93 -4.05 18.89
N LEU A 33 -25.55 -3.93 17.72
CA LEU A 33 -26.47 -4.95 17.16
C LEU A 33 -25.76 -6.25 16.79
N LEU A 34 -24.44 -6.20 16.57
CA LEU A 34 -23.62 -7.37 16.21
C LEU A 34 -23.04 -8.09 17.44
N GLY A 35 -23.22 -7.51 18.64
CA GLY A 35 -22.54 -8.02 19.84
C GLY A 35 -21.02 -7.80 19.78
N PRO A 36 -20.25 -8.57 20.58
CA PRO A 36 -18.79 -8.52 20.56
C PRO A 36 -18.22 -9.00 19.23
N ILE A 37 -17.44 -8.16 18.56
CA ILE A 37 -16.75 -8.50 17.32
C ILE A 37 -15.32 -8.92 17.68
N THR A 38 -14.96 -10.15 17.39
CA THR A 38 -13.65 -10.73 17.75
C THR A 38 -12.74 -10.94 16.54
N LEU A 39 -13.32 -11.00 15.33
CA LEU A 39 -12.58 -11.16 14.09
C LEU A 39 -13.20 -10.29 13.00
N ILE A 40 -12.33 -9.60 12.27
CA ILE A 40 -12.68 -8.92 11.01
C ILE A 40 -11.80 -9.53 9.93
N GLU A 41 -12.43 -9.94 8.82
CA GLU A 41 -11.72 -10.40 7.64
C GLU A 41 -12.02 -9.47 6.47
N THR A 42 -10.99 -9.11 5.75
CA THR A 42 -11.11 -8.29 4.53
C THR A 42 -10.09 -8.73 3.48
N SER A 43 -10.39 -8.48 2.23
CA SER A 43 -9.52 -8.86 1.14
C SER A 43 -9.57 -7.88 -0.01
N THR A 44 -8.47 -7.83 -0.77
CA THR A 44 -8.41 -7.14 -2.06
C THR A 44 -7.79 -8.07 -3.08
N ASN A 45 -8.62 -8.60 -3.96
CA ASN A 45 -8.19 -9.54 -4.97
C ASN A 45 -8.35 -8.93 -6.36
N ARG A 46 -7.37 -9.15 -7.23
CA ARG A 46 -7.38 -8.72 -8.62
C ARG A 46 -6.90 -9.86 -9.51
N ASN A 47 -7.57 -10.03 -10.63
CA ASN A 47 -7.14 -10.96 -11.67
C ASN A 47 -6.84 -10.16 -12.92
N ASP A 48 -5.59 -9.73 -13.06
CA ASP A 48 -5.15 -8.97 -14.22
C ASP A 48 -4.20 -9.84 -15.07
N PRO A 49 -4.63 -10.29 -16.26
CA PRO A 49 -3.83 -11.18 -17.10
C PRO A 49 -2.55 -10.51 -17.64
N ASN A 50 -2.53 -9.18 -17.71
CA ASN A 50 -1.39 -8.41 -18.21
C ASN A 50 -0.37 -8.06 -17.11
N GLY A 51 -0.65 -8.47 -15.86
CA GLY A 51 0.13 -8.10 -14.69
C GLY A 51 -0.38 -6.85 -14.02
N ALA A 52 -0.83 -7.00 -12.76
CA ALA A 52 -1.29 -5.88 -11.96
C ALA A 52 -0.19 -4.82 -11.85
N TRP A 53 -0.56 -3.55 -12.09
CA TRP A 53 0.33 -2.37 -12.10
C TRP A 53 1.33 -2.30 -13.28
N VAL A 54 1.23 -3.20 -14.25
CA VAL A 54 2.04 -3.16 -15.48
C VAL A 54 1.36 -2.26 -16.51
N TYR A 55 1.36 -0.95 -16.24
CA TYR A 55 0.77 0.04 -17.14
C TYR A 55 1.58 0.20 -18.42
N PRO A 56 0.91 0.52 -19.55
CA PRO A 56 1.59 0.85 -20.81
C PRO A 56 2.54 2.05 -20.62
N ILE A 57 3.72 1.94 -21.20
CA ILE A 57 4.66 3.06 -21.28
C ILE A 57 4.29 3.90 -22.51
N HIS A 58 4.04 5.19 -22.30
CA HIS A 58 3.66 6.10 -23.40
C HIS A 58 4.80 6.25 -24.41
N ALA A 59 4.47 6.28 -25.70
CA ALA A 59 5.47 6.33 -26.78
C ALA A 59 6.38 7.58 -26.73
N ASP A 60 5.84 8.70 -26.23
CA ASP A 60 6.59 9.96 -26.10
C ASP A 60 7.42 10.04 -24.81
N ALA A 61 7.36 9.02 -23.95
CA ALA A 61 8.05 9.02 -22.67
C ALA A 61 9.58 8.90 -22.87
N ASN A 62 10.31 9.90 -22.44
CA ASN A 62 11.76 9.95 -22.53
C ASN A 62 12.34 10.97 -21.51
N PRO A 63 13.67 11.07 -21.34
CA PRO A 63 14.27 11.98 -20.36
C PRO A 63 13.98 13.48 -20.57
N ARG A 64 13.44 13.89 -21.71
CA ARG A 64 13.07 15.30 -21.99
C ARG A 64 11.61 15.59 -21.65
N THR A 65 10.75 14.56 -21.65
CA THR A 65 9.31 14.68 -21.36
C THR A 65 8.96 14.30 -19.93
N ILE A 66 9.89 13.69 -19.19
CA ILE A 66 9.72 13.29 -17.78
C ILE A 66 10.72 14.05 -16.92
N ASP A 67 10.24 14.79 -15.94
CA ASP A 67 11.08 15.37 -14.90
C ASP A 67 11.47 14.29 -13.88
N TRP A 68 12.49 13.52 -14.24
CA TRP A 68 12.98 12.42 -13.42
C TRP A 68 13.48 12.88 -12.07
N LYS A 69 14.16 14.03 -12.03
CA LYS A 69 14.67 14.60 -10.78
C LYS A 69 13.54 14.91 -9.79
N GLN A 70 12.45 15.47 -10.28
CA GLN A 70 11.28 15.74 -9.45
C GLN A 70 10.62 14.43 -8.97
N PHE A 71 10.55 13.41 -9.82
CA PHE A 71 10.00 12.10 -9.47
C PHE A 71 10.86 11.39 -8.40
N GLU A 72 12.18 11.37 -8.56
CA GLU A 72 13.11 10.78 -7.58
C GLU A 72 13.09 11.52 -6.24
N GLY A 73 12.92 12.82 -6.26
CA GLY A 73 13.01 13.68 -5.10
C GLY A 73 14.44 14.10 -4.75
N GLU A 74 14.63 14.60 -3.54
CA GLU A 74 15.92 15.14 -3.10
C GLU A 74 17.00 14.04 -2.95
N PRO A 75 18.18 14.19 -3.56
CA PRO A 75 19.26 13.18 -3.49
C PRO A 75 19.66 12.76 -2.07
N ALA A 76 19.54 13.67 -1.11
CA ALA A 76 19.81 13.37 0.29
C ALA A 76 18.84 12.33 0.85
N ARG A 77 17.55 12.43 0.52
CA ARG A 77 16.51 11.46 0.95
C ARG A 77 16.66 10.11 0.26
N VAL A 78 17.07 10.12 -1.00
CA VAL A 78 17.38 8.88 -1.72
C VAL A 78 18.51 8.13 -1.04
N ARG A 79 19.60 8.84 -0.67
CA ARG A 79 20.71 8.24 0.08
C ARG A 79 20.27 7.71 1.44
N GLU A 80 19.54 8.51 2.22
CA GLU A 80 19.00 8.10 3.52
C GLU A 80 18.18 6.81 3.42
N TYR A 81 17.33 6.71 2.40
CA TYR A 81 16.56 5.49 2.13
C TYR A 81 17.47 4.29 1.81
N MET A 82 18.47 4.47 0.94
CA MET A 82 19.39 3.38 0.57
C MET A 82 20.26 2.93 1.75
N ASP A 83 20.70 3.88 2.58
CA ASP A 83 21.44 3.60 3.81
C ASP A 83 20.57 2.82 4.81
N TYR A 84 19.30 3.21 4.97
CA TYR A 84 18.34 2.47 5.78
C TYR A 84 18.17 1.04 5.29
N MET A 85 17.94 0.84 3.99
CA MET A 85 17.74 -0.49 3.39
C MET A 85 18.98 -1.37 3.58
N THR A 86 20.16 -0.80 3.44
CA THR A 86 21.43 -1.52 3.62
C THR A 86 21.65 -1.89 5.08
N SER A 87 21.50 -0.94 5.98
CA SER A 87 21.75 -1.13 7.42
C SER A 87 20.79 -2.15 8.06
N ASN A 88 19.61 -2.33 7.47
CA ASN A 88 18.60 -3.29 7.94
C ASN A 88 18.59 -4.62 7.15
N ASN A 89 19.61 -4.88 6.33
CA ASN A 89 19.67 -6.07 5.45
C ASN A 89 18.48 -6.20 4.49
N LEU A 90 17.89 -5.09 4.10
CA LEU A 90 16.73 -5.01 3.20
C LEU A 90 17.13 -4.73 1.75
N ALA A 91 18.40 -4.44 1.47
CA ALA A 91 18.91 -4.10 0.14
C ALA A 91 18.57 -5.19 -0.92
N LYS A 92 18.45 -6.45 -0.51
CA LYS A 92 18.02 -7.58 -1.38
C LYS A 92 16.60 -7.44 -1.96
N TYR A 93 15.77 -6.60 -1.35
CA TYR A 93 14.41 -6.33 -1.83
C TYR A 93 14.34 -5.13 -2.77
N VAL A 94 15.41 -4.36 -2.86
CA VAL A 94 15.52 -3.24 -3.79
C VAL A 94 16.04 -3.80 -5.12
N GLY A 95 15.44 -3.39 -6.22
CA GLY A 95 15.87 -3.88 -7.54
C GLY A 95 17.27 -3.41 -7.92
N PRO A 96 17.92 -4.08 -8.88
CA PRO A 96 19.30 -3.81 -9.26
C PRO A 96 19.53 -2.40 -9.83
N ASP A 97 18.49 -1.75 -10.32
CA ASP A 97 18.52 -0.38 -10.86
C ASP A 97 17.82 0.61 -9.92
N ALA A 98 17.88 0.30 -8.61
CA ALA A 98 17.26 1.13 -7.61
C ALA A 98 17.83 2.54 -7.62
N ARG A 99 16.89 3.49 -7.72
CA ARG A 99 17.09 4.93 -7.51
C ARG A 99 18.47 5.46 -7.91
N ASP A 100 18.55 6.21 -8.91
CA ASP A 100 19.61 7.08 -9.43
C ASP A 100 19.70 7.10 -10.95
N LYS A 101 19.08 6.12 -11.62
CA LYS A 101 19.09 6.02 -13.07
C LYS A 101 17.69 6.25 -13.62
N PHE A 102 17.59 7.05 -14.68
CA PHE A 102 16.35 7.22 -15.41
C PHE A 102 15.79 5.86 -15.86
N SER A 103 14.54 5.58 -15.49
CA SER A 103 13.87 4.35 -15.85
C SER A 103 12.39 4.59 -16.13
N LEU A 104 11.98 4.32 -17.36
CA LEU A 104 10.56 4.35 -17.74
C LEU A 104 9.76 3.30 -16.98
N GLU A 105 10.36 2.16 -16.73
CA GLU A 105 9.77 1.08 -15.96
C GLU A 105 9.46 1.54 -14.52
N ARG A 106 10.42 2.19 -13.87
CA ARG A 106 10.23 2.72 -12.52
C ARG A 106 9.21 3.85 -12.48
N PHE A 107 9.19 4.70 -13.50
CA PHE A 107 8.25 5.82 -13.57
C PHE A 107 6.80 5.37 -13.76
N PHE A 108 6.52 4.53 -14.77
CA PHE A 108 5.15 4.12 -15.09
C PHE A 108 4.62 2.98 -14.22
N ARG A 109 5.53 2.12 -13.73
CA ARG A 109 5.19 0.90 -12.98
C ARG A 109 5.75 0.92 -11.57
N TRP A 110 5.88 2.09 -10.98
CA TRP A 110 6.51 2.32 -9.68
C TRP A 110 5.93 1.43 -8.56
N ARG A 111 4.67 1.04 -8.66
CA ARG A 111 4.02 0.14 -7.70
C ARG A 111 4.61 -1.26 -7.66
N CYS A 112 5.34 -1.66 -8.68
CA CYS A 112 5.97 -2.98 -8.75
C CYS A 112 7.29 -3.08 -7.95
N TRP A 113 7.80 -1.94 -7.43
CA TRP A 113 9.15 -1.86 -6.89
C TRP A 113 9.19 -1.34 -5.47
N TRP A 114 9.91 -2.04 -4.58
CA TRP A 114 10.08 -1.62 -3.19
C TRP A 114 10.76 -0.27 -3.03
N ASP A 115 11.60 0.12 -3.97
CA ASP A 115 12.27 1.42 -3.99
C ASP A 115 11.31 2.60 -4.17
N TYR A 116 10.09 2.37 -4.66
CA TYR A 116 9.09 3.42 -4.91
C TYR A 116 7.72 3.16 -4.24
N SER A 117 7.49 1.95 -3.74
CA SER A 117 6.19 1.52 -3.25
C SER A 117 6.33 0.62 -2.02
N THR A 118 5.28 0.55 -1.24
CA THR A 118 5.11 -0.45 -0.18
C THR A 118 4.17 -1.59 -0.60
N GLY A 119 3.95 -1.72 -1.91
CA GLY A 119 3.19 -2.80 -2.51
C GLY A 119 1.76 -2.90 -2.02
N LEU A 120 1.25 -4.11 -1.87
CA LEU A 120 -0.11 -4.41 -1.46
C LEU A 120 -0.49 -3.78 -0.11
N SER A 121 0.45 -3.62 0.80
CA SER A 121 0.18 -3.02 2.11
C SER A 121 -0.11 -1.52 2.01
N GLY A 122 0.72 -0.76 1.30
CA GLY A 122 0.56 0.69 1.20
C GLY A 122 -0.43 1.13 0.15
N ASP A 123 -0.60 0.37 -0.95
CA ASP A 123 -1.48 0.76 -2.04
C ASP A 123 -2.92 0.26 -1.87
N LEU A 124 -3.14 -0.91 -1.30
CA LEU A 124 -4.46 -1.52 -1.17
C LEU A 124 -4.93 -1.68 0.27
N LEU A 125 -4.17 -2.37 1.13
CA LEU A 125 -4.56 -2.59 2.52
C LEU A 125 -4.86 -1.27 3.25
N THR A 126 -4.14 -0.21 2.95
CA THR A 126 -4.35 1.10 3.58
C THR A 126 -5.79 1.60 3.43
N HIS A 127 -6.45 1.34 2.30
CA HIS A 127 -7.84 1.73 2.07
C HIS A 127 -8.82 0.89 2.89
N GLU A 128 -8.61 -0.42 2.92
CA GLU A 128 -9.44 -1.34 3.70
C GLU A 128 -9.27 -1.07 5.20
N PHE A 129 -8.02 -0.94 5.64
CA PHE A 129 -7.69 -0.64 7.02
C PHE A 129 -8.31 0.69 7.49
N ASP A 130 -8.21 1.73 6.66
CA ASP A 130 -8.78 3.05 6.97
C ASP A 130 -10.31 3.00 7.11
N ALA A 131 -11.00 2.30 6.19
CA ALA A 131 -12.45 2.14 6.23
C ALA A 131 -12.89 1.39 7.51
N ILE A 132 -12.21 0.29 7.82
CA ILE A 132 -12.48 -0.51 9.03
C ILE A 132 -12.18 0.32 10.29
N ASN A 133 -11.04 1.01 10.31
CA ASN A 133 -10.67 1.87 11.44
C ASN A 133 -11.68 2.99 11.66
N GLN A 134 -12.22 3.58 10.59
CA GLN A 134 -13.28 4.57 10.68
C GLN A 134 -14.57 4.00 11.30
N MET A 135 -14.95 2.78 10.91
CA MET A 135 -16.18 2.14 11.42
C MET A 135 -16.03 1.67 12.88
N MET A 136 -14.88 1.09 13.21
CA MET A 136 -14.65 0.40 14.48
C MET A 136 -13.86 1.22 15.51
N ASN A 137 -13.26 2.34 15.10
CA ASN A 137 -12.37 3.15 15.93
C ASN A 137 -11.25 2.29 16.58
N LEU A 138 -10.55 1.52 15.76
CA LEU A 138 -9.56 0.55 16.24
C LEU A 138 -8.29 1.22 16.79
N GLY A 139 -7.82 2.27 16.13
CA GLY A 139 -6.55 2.90 16.44
C GLY A 139 -5.35 2.11 15.90
N ILE A 140 -4.25 2.16 16.64
CA ILE A 140 -3.01 1.45 16.30
C ILE A 140 -3.07 0.03 16.87
N PRO A 141 -2.76 -1.01 16.09
CA PRO A 141 -2.73 -2.39 16.60
C PRO A 141 -1.57 -2.61 17.57
N ASP A 142 -1.75 -3.56 18.51
CA ASP A 142 -0.69 -4.00 19.43
C ASP A 142 0.41 -4.80 18.71
N SER A 143 0.02 -5.57 17.70
CA SER A 143 0.94 -6.32 16.86
C SER A 143 0.44 -6.44 15.43
N ALA A 144 1.38 -6.62 14.52
CA ALA A 144 1.13 -6.94 13.11
C ALA A 144 2.07 -8.05 12.65
N THR A 145 1.49 -9.11 12.10
CA THR A 145 2.25 -10.21 11.50
C THR A 145 1.89 -10.31 10.03
N SER A 146 2.90 -10.37 9.17
CA SER A 146 2.68 -10.36 7.74
C SER A 146 3.52 -11.40 7.01
N SER A 147 2.94 -12.01 5.99
CA SER A 147 3.61 -12.90 5.06
C SER A 147 3.24 -12.51 3.63
N GLY A 148 4.23 -12.38 2.77
CA GLY A 148 4.01 -12.02 1.37
C GLY A 148 5.18 -12.36 0.48
N ARG A 149 4.90 -12.71 -0.77
CA ARG A 149 5.93 -13.06 -1.73
C ARG A 149 5.44 -12.86 -3.16
N VAL A 150 6.37 -12.82 -4.12
CA VAL A 150 6.09 -12.94 -5.55
C VAL A 150 5.94 -14.41 -5.90
N TYR A 151 4.72 -14.86 -6.10
CA TYR A 151 4.41 -16.25 -6.45
C TYR A 151 4.11 -16.42 -7.93
N PHE A 152 3.36 -15.53 -8.50
CA PHE A 152 2.81 -15.66 -9.85
C PHE A 152 3.55 -14.82 -10.89
N PHE A 153 3.63 -13.49 -10.72
CA PHE A 153 4.21 -12.61 -11.73
C PHE A 153 5.74 -12.71 -11.79
N LYS A 154 6.28 -13.10 -12.95
CA LYS A 154 7.73 -13.25 -13.19
C LYS A 154 8.26 -12.09 -14.05
N ASP A 155 7.77 -10.89 -13.82
CA ASP A 155 8.08 -9.67 -14.55
C ASP A 155 9.21 -8.84 -13.92
N GLY A 156 9.88 -9.40 -12.91
CA GLY A 156 11.00 -8.75 -12.23
C GLY A 156 10.60 -7.86 -11.06
N ARG A 157 9.29 -7.73 -10.77
CA ARG A 157 8.82 -6.95 -9.62
C ARG A 157 9.46 -7.42 -8.31
N THR A 158 9.64 -6.49 -7.40
CA THR A 158 10.19 -6.78 -6.06
C THR A 158 9.12 -6.81 -4.97
N VAL A 159 7.98 -6.14 -5.18
CA VAL A 159 6.86 -6.20 -4.23
C VAL A 159 6.06 -7.49 -4.37
N PRO A 160 5.51 -8.03 -3.30
CA PRO A 160 4.66 -9.21 -3.31
C PRO A 160 3.43 -9.07 -4.23
N ASP A 161 3.06 -10.16 -4.90
CA ASP A 161 1.77 -10.31 -5.58
C ASP A 161 0.73 -11.05 -4.74
N VAL A 162 1.16 -11.63 -3.62
CA VAL A 162 0.30 -12.20 -2.57
C VAL A 162 0.77 -11.66 -1.22
N LEU A 163 -0.19 -11.21 -0.41
CA LEU A 163 0.05 -10.70 0.93
C LEU A 163 -1.03 -11.21 1.89
N GLN A 164 -0.62 -11.61 3.07
CA GLN A 164 -1.50 -11.87 4.21
C GLN A 164 -0.98 -11.11 5.41
N THR A 165 -1.86 -10.43 6.13
CA THR A 165 -1.50 -9.66 7.32
C THR A 165 -2.56 -9.87 8.39
N THR A 166 -2.13 -10.08 9.63
CA THR A 166 -2.98 -10.13 10.81
C THR A 166 -2.56 -9.02 11.77
N PHE A 167 -3.54 -8.24 12.20
CA PHE A 167 -3.39 -7.22 13.23
C PHE A 167 -4.13 -7.65 14.48
N GLU A 168 -3.52 -7.46 15.64
CA GLU A 168 -4.12 -7.79 16.93
C GLU A 168 -4.37 -6.54 17.75
N TYR A 169 -5.54 -6.47 18.36
CA TYR A 169 -5.98 -5.40 19.26
C TYR A 169 -6.39 -6.02 20.59
N LYS A 170 -5.43 -6.14 21.51
CA LYS A 170 -5.60 -6.88 22.77
C LYS A 170 -6.68 -6.27 23.66
N GLU A 171 -6.65 -4.96 23.84
CA GLU A 171 -7.67 -4.27 24.66
C GLU A 171 -9.09 -4.37 24.09
N LYS A 172 -9.21 -4.58 22.76
CA LYS A 172 -10.51 -4.76 22.10
C LYS A 172 -10.92 -6.22 21.94
N ASN A 173 -10.06 -7.17 22.33
CA ASN A 173 -10.24 -8.60 22.11
C ASN A 173 -10.58 -8.92 20.64
N LEU A 174 -9.85 -8.29 19.71
CA LEU A 174 -10.14 -8.30 18.28
C LEU A 174 -8.88 -8.62 17.47
N ALA A 175 -9.04 -9.47 16.47
CA ALA A 175 -8.08 -9.63 15.37
C ALA A 175 -8.68 -9.07 14.05
N LEU A 176 -7.85 -8.42 13.24
CA LEU A 176 -8.18 -8.05 11.88
C LEU A 176 -7.25 -8.78 10.93
N ARG A 177 -7.81 -9.55 10.00
CA ARG A 177 -7.08 -10.29 8.98
C ARG A 177 -7.33 -9.69 7.60
N TYR A 178 -6.24 -9.45 6.90
CA TYR A 178 -6.25 -9.00 5.51
C TYR A 178 -5.57 -10.02 4.62
N SER A 179 -6.16 -10.30 3.46
CA SER A 179 -5.52 -11.08 2.41
C SER A 179 -5.64 -10.39 1.06
N ALA A 180 -4.57 -10.50 0.26
CA ALA A 180 -4.57 -9.95 -1.10
C ALA A 180 -3.86 -10.87 -2.07
N THR A 181 -4.36 -10.94 -3.28
CA THR A 181 -3.68 -11.54 -4.43
C THR A 181 -3.94 -10.71 -5.69
N LEU A 182 -2.91 -10.59 -6.53
CA LEU A 182 -3.00 -9.89 -7.81
C LEU A 182 -3.20 -10.84 -9.00
N ALA A 183 -3.18 -12.14 -8.76
CA ALA A 183 -3.26 -13.18 -9.79
C ALA A 183 -4.55 -14.00 -9.73
N ASN A 184 -5.49 -13.59 -8.89
CA ASN A 184 -6.70 -14.37 -8.65
C ASN A 184 -7.81 -13.44 -8.17
N GLN A 185 -9.04 -13.78 -8.48
CA GLN A 185 -10.22 -13.08 -8.00
C GLN A 185 -11.08 -14.09 -7.23
N PHE A 186 -11.06 -13.98 -5.91
CA PHE A 186 -12.03 -14.62 -5.04
C PHE A 186 -13.14 -13.61 -4.72
N ASN A 187 -14.36 -14.02 -4.85
CA ASN A 187 -15.53 -13.29 -4.38
C ASN A 187 -16.06 -13.94 -3.11
#